data_f7a2d4731ed33626f4b3552f43d1a242
#
_entry.id   f7a2d4731ed33626f4b3552f43d1a242
#
_cell.length_a   1.000
_cell.length_b   1.000
_cell.length_c   1.000
_cell.angle_alpha   90.00
_cell.angle_beta   90.00
_cell.angle_gamma   90.00
#
_symmetry.space_group_name_H-M   'P 1'
#
loop_
_entity.id
_entity.type
_entity.pdbx_description
1 polymer ?
#
loop_
_entity_poly.entity_id
_entity_poly.type
_entity_poly.pdbx_seq_one_letter_code
_entity_poly.pdbx_strand_id
1 'polypeptide(L)'
;MDVLVAGGSGFVGRYLCAELSERGHDVTALSRDPDPSTLPDDVEVAMGDVTAYDSIVDAFEGTDVVVNLVALSPLFEPKGGNKMHDTIHRGGTENCVRAAEEHGVERFVQMSALGADPDGPTHYIRAKGRAETVVAESDLDHVIFRPSVVFGEGGEFVSFTKRLKGMFAPGLPLYPLPGGGTKTRFQPIWVEDLAPMLADAVEDDAHTGETYEIGGPEVLTLREITEMVYDAENKSVKIVGLPMGLAGIGLKTLGVVPGFPMGGDQYRSLNFDNTTSDNDVEAFGMTTADLRTLGEYLGV
;
A
#
# COMPACT_ATOMS: atom_id res chain seq x y z
N MET A 1 18.13 10.45 -14.32
CA MET A 1 17.29 9.49 -15.05
C MET A 1 15.89 10.06 -15.13
N ASP A 2 15.18 9.73 -16.21
CA ASP A 2 13.76 10.06 -16.36
C ASP A 2 12.92 8.95 -15.69
N VAL A 3 12.20 9.31 -14.61
CA VAL A 3 11.47 8.34 -13.77
C VAL A 3 9.97 8.62 -13.81
N LEU A 4 9.19 7.64 -14.27
CA LEU A 4 7.72 7.69 -14.24
C LEU A 4 7.18 7.01 -12.99
N VAL A 5 6.45 7.74 -12.15
CA VAL A 5 5.80 7.20 -10.95
C VAL A 5 4.29 7.06 -11.19
N ALA A 6 3.84 5.86 -11.55
CA ALA A 6 2.42 5.56 -11.66
C ALA A 6 1.78 5.50 -10.25
N GLY A 7 0.81 6.39 -10.00
CA GLY A 7 0.29 6.67 -8.67
C GLY A 7 1.08 7.75 -7.93
N GLY A 8 1.85 8.59 -8.64
CA GLY A 8 2.76 9.59 -8.08
C GLY A 8 2.10 10.64 -7.19
N SER A 9 0.86 11.05 -7.44
CA SER A 9 0.12 11.96 -6.56
C SER A 9 -0.61 11.26 -5.40
N GLY A 10 -0.45 9.93 -5.28
CA GLY A 10 -0.99 9.16 -4.16
C GLY A 10 -0.18 9.31 -2.87
N PHE A 11 -0.62 8.60 -1.81
CA PHE A 11 0.00 8.68 -0.49
C PHE A 11 1.51 8.36 -0.52
N VAL A 12 1.92 7.18 -1.00
CA VAL A 12 3.34 6.82 -1.08
C VAL A 12 4.03 7.59 -2.22
N GLY A 13 3.30 7.81 -3.33
CA GLY A 13 3.86 8.40 -4.53
C GLY A 13 4.42 9.81 -4.32
N ARG A 14 3.74 10.66 -3.56
CA ARG A 14 4.24 12.02 -3.29
C ARG A 14 5.55 12.05 -2.48
N TYR A 15 5.74 11.09 -1.55
CA TYR A 15 7.01 10.98 -0.82
C TYR A 15 8.12 10.45 -1.72
N LEU A 16 7.81 9.46 -2.57
CA LEU A 16 8.78 8.96 -3.53
C LEU A 16 9.15 10.02 -4.58
N CYS A 17 8.17 10.76 -5.12
CA CYS A 17 8.45 11.84 -6.06
C CYS A 17 9.34 12.92 -5.44
N ALA A 18 9.12 13.26 -4.16
CA ALA A 18 9.96 14.21 -3.45
C ALA A 18 11.39 13.67 -3.27
N GLU A 19 11.53 12.43 -2.83
CA GLU A 19 12.83 11.76 -2.65
C GLU A 19 13.62 11.70 -3.97
N LEU A 20 12.97 11.28 -5.06
CA LEU A 20 13.61 11.18 -6.38
C LEU A 20 14.01 12.56 -6.93
N SER A 21 13.16 13.58 -6.76
CA SER A 21 13.47 14.96 -7.16
C SER A 21 14.66 15.50 -6.34
N GLU A 22 14.72 15.29 -5.02
CA GLU A 22 15.85 15.67 -4.17
C GLU A 22 17.15 14.97 -4.57
N ARG A 23 17.08 13.74 -5.11
CA ARG A 23 18.22 13.01 -5.68
C ARG A 23 18.63 13.48 -7.08
N GLY A 24 17.86 14.39 -7.68
CA GLY A 24 18.16 15.01 -8.97
C GLY A 24 17.70 14.21 -10.19
N HIS A 25 16.64 13.41 -10.04
CA HIS A 25 15.96 12.76 -11.17
C HIS A 25 14.92 13.69 -11.80
N ASP A 26 14.68 13.50 -13.10
CA ASP A 26 13.55 14.10 -13.80
C ASP A 26 12.30 13.21 -13.57
N VAL A 27 11.36 13.67 -12.76
CA VAL A 27 10.24 12.86 -12.26
C VAL A 27 8.93 13.26 -12.89
N THR A 28 8.19 12.27 -13.44
CA THR A 28 6.81 12.44 -13.90
C THR A 28 5.85 11.64 -13.04
N ALA A 29 4.92 12.32 -12.37
CA ALA A 29 3.86 11.71 -11.57
C ALA A 29 2.62 11.42 -12.43
N LEU A 30 2.37 10.14 -12.75
CA LEU A 30 1.19 9.69 -13.49
C LEU A 30 0.05 9.37 -12.53
N SER A 31 -1.12 9.99 -12.71
CA SER A 31 -2.32 9.77 -11.92
C SER A 31 -3.59 10.08 -12.71
N ARG A 32 -4.74 9.58 -12.24
CA ARG A 32 -6.06 9.87 -12.87
C ARG A 32 -6.51 11.32 -12.68
N ASP A 33 -6.14 11.89 -11.56
CA ASP A 33 -6.50 13.27 -11.16
C ASP A 33 -5.33 13.79 -10.32
N PRO A 34 -4.22 14.19 -10.98
CA PRO A 34 -3.03 14.64 -10.29
C PRO A 34 -3.28 16.00 -9.64
N ASP A 35 -2.87 16.13 -8.36
CA ASP A 35 -2.85 17.40 -7.66
C ASP A 35 -1.40 17.91 -7.57
N PRO A 36 -0.98 18.82 -8.45
CA PRO A 36 0.39 19.34 -8.44
C PRO A 36 0.77 20.04 -7.15
N SER A 37 -0.21 20.54 -6.38
CA SER A 37 0.07 21.24 -5.11
C SER A 37 0.61 20.34 -4.01
N THR A 38 0.53 19.02 -4.19
CA THR A 38 1.03 17.99 -3.26
C THR A 38 2.40 17.44 -3.64
N LEU A 39 2.97 17.92 -4.75
CA LEU A 39 4.25 17.49 -5.32
C LEU A 39 5.25 18.63 -5.29
N PRO A 40 6.56 18.36 -5.34
CA PRO A 40 7.58 19.38 -5.62
C PRO A 40 7.33 20.13 -6.93
N ASP A 41 7.75 21.39 -7.00
CA ASP A 41 7.52 22.28 -8.16
C ASP A 41 8.19 21.80 -9.47
N ASP A 42 9.23 20.99 -9.36
CA ASP A 42 10.01 20.41 -10.46
C ASP A 42 9.51 19.02 -10.90
N VAL A 43 8.54 18.45 -10.22
CA VAL A 43 7.89 17.19 -10.63
C VAL A 43 6.83 17.47 -11.69
N GLU A 44 6.99 16.86 -12.85
CA GLU A 44 5.99 16.92 -13.91
C GLU A 44 4.78 16.03 -13.59
N VAL A 45 3.62 16.38 -14.15
CA VAL A 45 2.39 15.61 -13.97
C VAL A 45 1.84 15.11 -15.29
N ALA A 46 1.49 13.83 -15.33
CA ALA A 46 0.77 13.21 -16.43
C ALA A 46 -0.60 12.69 -15.95
N MET A 47 -1.63 12.91 -16.75
CA MET A 47 -2.98 12.43 -16.44
C MET A 47 -3.28 11.15 -17.22
N GLY A 48 -3.64 10.06 -16.51
CA GLY A 48 -4.02 8.79 -17.13
C GLY A 48 -4.57 7.79 -16.12
N ASP A 49 -5.35 6.85 -16.61
CA ASP A 49 -5.89 5.72 -15.84
C ASP A 49 -5.20 4.43 -16.30
N VAL A 50 -4.48 3.78 -15.41
CA VAL A 50 -3.75 2.53 -15.73
C VAL A 50 -4.67 1.41 -16.23
N THR A 51 -5.98 1.50 -15.99
CA THR A 51 -6.96 0.56 -16.55
C THR A 51 -7.32 0.83 -18.02
N ALA A 52 -6.85 1.95 -18.57
CA ALA A 52 -7.11 2.39 -19.94
C ALA A 52 -5.78 2.67 -20.64
N TYR A 53 -5.23 1.66 -21.32
CA TYR A 53 -3.90 1.68 -21.96
C TYR A 53 -3.64 2.97 -22.77
N ASP A 54 -4.55 3.34 -23.66
CA ASP A 54 -4.41 4.50 -24.53
C ASP A 54 -4.32 5.85 -23.78
N SER A 55 -4.68 5.86 -22.47
CA SER A 55 -4.60 7.06 -21.64
C SER A 55 -3.26 7.23 -20.95
N ILE A 56 -2.42 6.20 -20.95
CA ILE A 56 -1.16 6.19 -20.22
C ILE A 56 0.07 6.04 -21.12
N VAL A 57 -0.07 5.40 -22.28
CA VAL A 57 1.07 4.96 -23.11
C VAL A 57 2.02 6.09 -23.44
N ASP A 58 1.53 7.27 -23.82
CA ASP A 58 2.35 8.43 -24.21
C ASP A 58 3.20 8.98 -23.03
N ALA A 59 2.79 8.72 -21.79
CA ALA A 59 3.55 9.15 -20.61
C ALA A 59 4.83 8.32 -20.36
N PHE A 60 5.01 7.22 -21.08
CA PHE A 60 6.19 6.35 -20.96
C PHE A 60 7.30 6.72 -21.96
N GLU A 61 7.03 7.65 -22.89
CA GLU A 61 8.02 8.08 -23.88
C GLU A 61 9.22 8.75 -23.20
N GLY A 62 10.43 8.22 -23.46
CA GLY A 62 11.69 8.74 -22.90
C GLY A 62 11.94 8.39 -21.44
N THR A 63 11.13 7.53 -20.83
CA THR A 63 11.29 7.08 -19.44
C THR A 63 12.36 5.99 -19.34
N ASP A 64 13.31 6.14 -18.41
CA ASP A 64 14.32 5.12 -18.08
C ASP A 64 13.76 4.07 -17.11
N VAL A 65 13.06 4.53 -16.06
CA VAL A 65 12.56 3.67 -14.97
C VAL A 65 11.09 3.99 -14.66
N VAL A 66 10.29 2.94 -14.47
CA VAL A 66 8.90 3.04 -14.03
C VAL A 66 8.74 2.53 -12.60
N VAL A 67 8.09 3.30 -11.74
CA VAL A 67 7.67 2.84 -10.41
C VAL A 67 6.15 2.76 -10.35
N ASN A 68 5.60 1.55 -10.21
CA ASN A 68 4.16 1.34 -10.14
C ASN A 68 3.68 1.20 -8.69
N LEU A 69 3.07 2.27 -8.18
CA LEU A 69 2.48 2.36 -6.83
C LEU A 69 0.95 2.29 -6.85
N VAL A 70 0.33 2.11 -8.02
CA VAL A 70 -1.14 2.14 -8.14
C VAL A 70 -1.77 1.01 -7.34
N ALA A 71 -2.63 1.37 -6.40
CA ALA A 71 -3.32 0.41 -5.54
C ALA A 71 -4.70 0.90 -5.10
N LEU A 72 -5.59 -0.07 -4.88
CA LEU A 72 -6.80 0.10 -4.08
C LEU A 72 -6.51 -0.36 -2.65
N SER A 73 -6.98 0.42 -1.70
CA SER A 73 -6.88 0.06 -0.28
C SER A 73 -7.61 -1.28 0.01
N PRO A 74 -6.97 -2.23 0.72
CA PRO A 74 -7.62 -3.46 1.17
C PRO A 74 -8.54 -3.25 2.38
N LEU A 75 -8.48 -2.07 3.01
CA LEU A 75 -9.19 -1.78 4.25
C LEU A 75 -10.71 -1.72 4.06
N PHE A 76 -11.14 -1.34 2.86
CA PHE A 76 -12.54 -1.24 2.50
C PHE A 76 -12.83 -1.95 1.17
N GLU A 77 -14.07 -2.38 0.99
CA GLU A 77 -14.52 -2.88 -0.30
C GLU A 77 -14.55 -1.74 -1.32
N PRO A 78 -13.87 -1.88 -2.47
CA PRO A 78 -13.82 -0.82 -3.47
C PRO A 78 -15.17 -0.60 -4.15
N LYS A 79 -15.41 0.61 -4.65
CA LYS A 79 -16.53 0.89 -5.53
C LYS A 79 -16.46 -0.02 -6.76
N GLY A 80 -17.53 -0.74 -7.05
CA GLY A 80 -17.56 -1.76 -8.11
C GLY A 80 -17.27 -3.19 -7.61
N GLY A 81 -17.03 -3.36 -6.31
CA GLY A 81 -16.83 -4.65 -5.65
C GLY A 81 -15.39 -5.17 -5.75
N ASN A 82 -15.14 -6.30 -5.11
CA ASN A 82 -13.80 -6.89 -4.95
C ASN A 82 -13.08 -7.25 -6.28
N LYS A 83 -13.82 -7.44 -7.38
CA LYS A 83 -13.23 -7.63 -8.71
C LYS A 83 -12.38 -6.46 -9.18
N MET A 84 -12.60 -5.25 -8.62
CA MET A 84 -11.81 -4.07 -8.94
C MET A 84 -10.36 -4.21 -8.51
N HIS A 85 -10.05 -5.06 -7.52
CA HIS A 85 -8.67 -5.37 -7.18
C HIS A 85 -7.94 -6.01 -8.37
N ASP A 86 -8.55 -7.01 -9.03
CA ASP A 86 -7.93 -7.65 -10.19
C ASP A 86 -7.82 -6.69 -11.38
N THR A 87 -8.86 -5.89 -11.63
CA THR A 87 -8.86 -4.89 -12.71
C THR A 87 -7.72 -3.87 -12.57
N ILE A 88 -7.52 -3.35 -11.35
CA ILE A 88 -6.56 -2.26 -11.14
C ILE A 88 -5.16 -2.80 -10.86
N HIS A 89 -5.01 -3.81 -9.98
CA HIS A 89 -3.68 -4.29 -9.62
C HIS A 89 -3.07 -5.13 -10.75
N ARG A 90 -3.77 -6.17 -11.22
CA ARG A 90 -3.27 -6.99 -12.33
C ARG A 90 -3.39 -6.25 -13.66
N GLY A 91 -4.62 -5.87 -14.05
CA GLY A 91 -4.86 -5.27 -15.37
C GLY A 91 -4.15 -3.92 -15.55
N GLY A 92 -4.07 -3.09 -14.48
CA GLY A 92 -3.28 -1.85 -14.50
C GLY A 92 -1.78 -2.13 -14.65
N THR A 93 -1.25 -3.14 -13.96
CA THR A 93 0.16 -3.56 -14.12
C THR A 93 0.42 -4.12 -15.52
N GLU A 94 -0.48 -4.93 -16.10
CA GLU A 94 -0.37 -5.41 -17.49
C GLU A 94 -0.24 -4.24 -18.48
N ASN A 95 -1.04 -3.19 -18.32
CA ASN A 95 -0.96 -2.00 -19.17
C ASN A 95 0.34 -1.21 -18.96
N CYS A 96 0.79 -1.04 -17.71
CA CYS A 96 2.06 -0.36 -17.42
C CYS A 96 3.26 -1.12 -17.95
N VAL A 97 3.33 -2.44 -17.75
CA VAL A 97 4.41 -3.30 -18.28
C VAL A 97 4.42 -3.23 -19.80
N ARG A 98 3.27 -3.38 -20.45
CA ARG A 98 3.17 -3.28 -21.90
C ARG A 98 3.66 -1.92 -22.43
N ALA A 99 3.29 -0.82 -21.77
CA ALA A 99 3.74 0.52 -22.18
C ALA A 99 5.25 0.69 -21.96
N ALA A 100 5.78 0.15 -20.84
CA ALA A 100 7.20 0.17 -20.56
C ALA A 100 8.01 -0.61 -21.62
N GLU A 101 7.58 -1.82 -22.01
CA GLU A 101 8.22 -2.61 -23.07
C GLU A 101 8.15 -1.90 -24.43
N GLU A 102 7.00 -1.30 -24.78
CA GLU A 102 6.80 -0.59 -26.05
C GLU A 102 7.72 0.63 -26.18
N HIS A 103 8.01 1.32 -25.07
CA HIS A 103 8.90 2.51 -25.06
C HIS A 103 10.34 2.19 -24.67
N GLY A 104 10.69 0.93 -24.42
CA GLY A 104 12.06 0.50 -24.13
C GLY A 104 12.55 0.96 -22.76
N VAL A 105 11.67 1.04 -21.77
CA VAL A 105 12.01 1.29 -20.36
C VAL A 105 12.96 0.19 -19.89
N GLU A 106 13.99 0.56 -19.17
CA GLU A 106 15.00 -0.40 -18.72
C GLU A 106 14.55 -1.15 -17.47
N ARG A 107 13.93 -0.45 -16.49
CA ARG A 107 13.59 -1.03 -15.18
C ARG A 107 12.15 -0.73 -14.75
N PHE A 108 11.55 -1.72 -14.07
CA PHE A 108 10.20 -1.63 -13.51
C PHE A 108 10.19 -1.97 -12.02
N VAL A 109 9.89 -1.01 -11.17
CA VAL A 109 9.74 -1.20 -9.72
C VAL A 109 8.26 -1.35 -9.38
N GLN A 110 7.89 -2.51 -8.83
CA GLN A 110 6.49 -2.84 -8.49
C GLN A 110 6.25 -2.80 -6.99
N MET A 111 5.35 -1.96 -6.53
CA MET A 111 4.87 -2.04 -5.15
C MET A 111 3.73 -3.05 -5.03
N SER A 112 4.03 -4.17 -4.38
CA SER A 112 3.10 -5.25 -4.04
C SER A 112 2.59 -5.12 -2.59
N ALA A 113 2.50 -6.22 -1.86
CA ALA A 113 2.14 -6.24 -0.44
C ALA A 113 2.60 -7.56 0.22
N LEU A 114 2.86 -7.56 1.52
CA LEU A 114 3.13 -8.78 2.28
C LEU A 114 2.03 -9.83 2.08
N GLY A 115 2.45 -11.06 1.84
CA GLY A 115 1.57 -12.18 1.60
C GLY A 115 0.92 -12.21 0.21
N ALA A 116 1.39 -11.41 -0.76
CA ALA A 116 0.95 -11.47 -2.16
C ALA A 116 1.09 -12.89 -2.71
N ASP A 117 -0.03 -13.46 -3.21
CA ASP A 117 -0.12 -14.84 -3.67
C ASP A 117 -1.29 -14.94 -4.67
N PRO A 118 -1.07 -15.44 -5.90
CA PRO A 118 -2.12 -15.61 -6.91
C PRO A 118 -3.32 -16.44 -6.44
N ASP A 119 -3.13 -17.33 -5.47
CA ASP A 119 -4.13 -18.21 -4.87
C ASP A 119 -4.53 -17.79 -3.44
N GLY A 120 -4.09 -16.63 -3.00
CA GLY A 120 -4.24 -16.11 -1.64
C GLY A 120 -5.68 -15.92 -1.16
N PRO A 121 -5.89 -15.64 0.14
CA PRO A 121 -7.20 -15.73 0.79
C PRO A 121 -8.18 -14.60 0.40
N THR A 122 -7.69 -13.45 -0.06
CA THR A 122 -8.52 -12.28 -0.41
C THR A 122 -8.34 -11.90 -1.88
N HIS A 123 -9.29 -11.13 -2.43
CA HIS A 123 -9.15 -10.61 -3.80
C HIS A 123 -7.95 -9.68 -3.93
N TYR A 124 -7.67 -8.89 -2.89
CA TYR A 124 -6.50 -7.99 -2.86
C TYR A 124 -5.19 -8.77 -2.98
N ILE A 125 -4.97 -9.76 -2.10
CA ILE A 125 -3.75 -10.57 -2.07
C ILE A 125 -3.56 -11.34 -3.38
N ARG A 126 -4.64 -11.93 -3.92
CA ARG A 126 -4.58 -12.61 -5.23
C ARG A 126 -4.24 -11.65 -6.37
N ALA A 127 -4.84 -10.47 -6.38
CA ALA A 127 -4.59 -9.49 -7.44
C ALA A 127 -3.13 -8.97 -7.38
N LYS A 128 -2.58 -8.76 -6.17
CA LYS A 128 -1.17 -8.40 -5.98
C LYS A 128 -0.24 -9.53 -6.47
N GLY A 129 -0.47 -10.79 -6.07
CA GLY A 129 0.33 -11.92 -6.54
C GLY A 129 0.29 -12.10 -8.05
N ARG A 130 -0.87 -11.89 -8.69
CA ARG A 130 -0.98 -11.93 -10.16
C ARG A 130 -0.27 -10.76 -10.83
N ALA A 131 -0.28 -9.58 -10.22
CA ALA A 131 0.49 -8.43 -10.72
C ALA A 131 2.00 -8.70 -10.65
N GLU A 132 2.48 -9.33 -9.58
CA GLU A 132 3.88 -9.78 -9.50
C GLU A 132 4.24 -10.77 -10.61
N THR A 133 3.34 -11.73 -10.92
CA THR A 133 3.55 -12.68 -12.01
C THR A 133 3.70 -11.96 -13.35
N VAL A 134 2.87 -10.93 -13.62
CA VAL A 134 2.98 -10.12 -14.86
C VAL A 134 4.35 -9.45 -14.96
N VAL A 135 4.83 -8.86 -13.86
CA VAL A 135 6.14 -8.17 -13.83
C VAL A 135 7.28 -9.18 -14.00
N ALA A 136 7.24 -10.30 -13.28
CA ALA A 136 8.29 -11.32 -13.32
C ALA A 136 8.38 -12.07 -14.67
N GLU A 137 7.28 -12.11 -15.44
CA GLU A 137 7.23 -12.73 -16.78
C GLU A 137 7.56 -11.74 -17.91
N SER A 138 7.76 -10.43 -17.61
CA SER A 138 8.14 -9.41 -18.58
C SER A 138 9.62 -9.49 -18.96
N ASP A 139 10.00 -8.83 -20.05
CA ASP A 139 11.39 -8.69 -20.48
C ASP A 139 12.14 -7.54 -19.75
N LEU A 140 11.49 -6.86 -18.79
CA LEU A 140 12.03 -5.71 -18.06
C LEU A 140 12.91 -6.17 -16.88
N ASP A 141 13.99 -5.44 -16.61
CA ASP A 141 14.63 -5.52 -15.30
C ASP A 141 13.64 -5.08 -14.24
N HIS A 142 13.44 -5.89 -13.19
CA HIS A 142 12.39 -5.58 -12.23
C HIS A 142 12.82 -5.71 -10.77
N VAL A 143 12.14 -4.94 -9.91
CA VAL A 143 12.23 -5.05 -8.45
C VAL A 143 10.83 -5.07 -7.87
N ILE A 144 10.56 -5.97 -6.92
CA ILE A 144 9.25 -6.10 -6.29
C ILE A 144 9.37 -5.79 -4.80
N PHE A 145 8.57 -4.83 -4.32
CA PHE A 145 8.44 -4.51 -2.90
C PHE A 145 7.16 -5.09 -2.33
N ARG A 146 7.24 -5.84 -1.26
CA ARG A 146 6.12 -6.35 -0.45
C ARG A 146 6.09 -5.68 0.92
N PRO A 147 5.65 -4.42 1.02
CA PRO A 147 5.57 -3.76 2.32
C PRO A 147 4.43 -4.30 3.17
N SER A 148 4.60 -4.22 4.49
CA SER A 148 3.50 -4.23 5.45
C SER A 148 2.63 -2.97 5.27
N VAL A 149 1.66 -2.75 6.15
CA VAL A 149 0.85 -1.53 6.11
C VAL A 149 1.74 -0.30 6.26
N VAL A 150 1.60 0.65 5.34
CA VAL A 150 2.37 1.89 5.34
C VAL A 150 1.61 2.98 6.10
N PHE A 151 2.29 3.69 6.99
CA PHE A 151 1.72 4.82 7.73
C PHE A 151 2.51 6.11 7.49
N GLY A 152 1.87 7.24 7.76
CA GLY A 152 2.42 8.57 7.59
C GLY A 152 1.33 9.60 7.33
N GLU A 153 1.70 10.86 7.14
CA GLU A 153 0.75 11.93 6.85
C GLU A 153 0.07 11.70 5.49
N GLY A 154 -1.27 11.75 5.48
CA GLY A 154 -2.11 11.44 4.31
C GLY A 154 -2.40 9.95 4.11
N GLY A 155 -1.81 9.06 4.92
CA GLY A 155 -2.12 7.64 4.91
C GLY A 155 -3.46 7.30 5.55
N GLU A 156 -4.10 6.23 5.04
CA GLU A 156 -5.40 5.79 5.55
C GLU A 156 -5.31 4.96 6.84
N PHE A 157 -4.16 4.34 7.14
CA PHE A 157 -4.05 3.31 8.19
C PHE A 157 -4.44 3.82 9.58
N VAL A 158 -3.90 4.96 10.01
CA VAL A 158 -4.22 5.56 11.31
C VAL A 158 -5.68 6.02 11.36
N SER A 159 -6.19 6.64 10.30
CA SER A 159 -7.57 7.10 10.21
C SER A 159 -8.59 5.96 10.15
N PHE A 160 -8.19 4.81 9.63
CA PHE A 160 -9.03 3.61 9.52
C PHE A 160 -9.56 3.14 10.87
N THR A 161 -8.72 3.10 11.91
CA THR A 161 -9.14 2.70 13.26
C THR A 161 -10.28 3.56 13.80
N LYS A 162 -10.20 4.88 13.56
CA LYS A 162 -11.25 5.86 13.96
C LYS A 162 -12.54 5.66 13.15
N ARG A 163 -12.41 5.43 11.83
CA ARG A 163 -13.55 5.17 10.94
C ARG A 163 -14.27 3.88 11.33
N LEU A 164 -13.54 2.82 11.67
CA LEU A 164 -14.12 1.57 12.16
C LEU A 164 -14.97 1.79 13.42
N LYS A 165 -14.45 2.51 14.42
CA LYS A 165 -15.24 2.82 15.61
C LYS A 165 -16.49 3.62 15.28
N GLY A 166 -16.35 4.62 14.41
CA GLY A 166 -17.48 5.44 13.96
C GLY A 166 -18.59 4.62 13.28
N MET A 167 -18.24 3.55 12.57
CA MET A 167 -19.21 2.66 11.92
C MET A 167 -19.88 1.69 12.89
N PHE A 168 -19.13 1.10 13.82
CA PHE A 168 -19.65 0.00 14.65
C PHE A 168 -20.13 0.44 16.04
N ALA A 169 -19.69 1.59 16.54
CA ALA A 169 -20.07 2.10 17.87
C ALA A 169 -20.13 3.64 17.90
N PRO A 170 -20.96 4.29 17.03
CA PRO A 170 -21.04 5.74 16.99
C PRO A 170 -21.51 6.30 18.34
N GLY A 171 -20.75 7.27 18.87
CA GLY A 171 -21.10 7.94 20.13
C GLY A 171 -20.93 7.11 21.42
N LEU A 172 -20.60 5.83 21.33
CA LEU A 172 -20.39 4.97 22.51
C LEU A 172 -18.93 5.03 22.98
N PRO A 173 -18.66 4.92 24.30
CA PRO A 173 -17.30 4.90 24.84
C PRO A 173 -16.62 3.53 24.71
N LEU A 174 -17.11 2.66 23.84
CA LEU A 174 -16.57 1.33 23.59
C LEU A 174 -16.25 1.14 22.12
N TYR A 175 -15.26 0.26 21.88
CA TYR A 175 -14.83 -0.12 20.54
C TYR A 175 -14.90 -1.64 20.39
N PRO A 176 -15.91 -2.14 19.66
CA PRO A 176 -16.02 -3.58 19.41
C PRO A 176 -14.98 -4.00 18.36
N LEU A 177 -14.04 -4.85 18.73
CA LEU A 177 -13.07 -5.45 17.82
C LEU A 177 -13.26 -6.97 17.71
N PRO A 178 -13.18 -7.55 16.49
CA PRO A 178 -13.16 -9.00 16.31
C PRO A 178 -12.01 -9.64 17.10
N GLY A 179 -12.31 -10.66 17.91
CA GLY A 179 -11.32 -11.28 18.78
C GLY A 179 -10.63 -10.36 19.78
N GLY A 180 -11.19 -9.16 20.04
CA GLY A 180 -10.56 -8.14 20.87
C GLY A 180 -9.36 -7.45 20.21
N GLY A 181 -9.15 -7.68 18.93
CA GLY A 181 -8.03 -7.11 18.16
C GLY A 181 -6.66 -7.73 18.46
N THR A 182 -6.61 -8.87 19.15
CA THR A 182 -5.35 -9.47 19.64
C THR A 182 -4.78 -10.56 18.72
N LYS A 183 -5.52 -10.96 17.68
CA LYS A 183 -5.14 -12.10 16.83
C LYS A 183 -4.32 -11.67 15.61
N THR A 184 -4.75 -10.61 14.94
CA THR A 184 -4.10 -10.11 13.72
C THR A 184 -2.98 -9.18 14.09
N ARG A 185 -1.80 -9.43 13.55
CA ARG A 185 -0.60 -8.65 13.77
C ARG A 185 -0.21 -7.92 12.50
N PHE A 186 0.36 -6.74 12.68
CA PHE A 186 0.88 -5.86 11.65
C PHE A 186 2.30 -5.46 12.00
N GLN A 187 3.09 -5.12 11.00
CA GLN A 187 4.45 -4.61 11.16
C GLN A 187 4.58 -3.28 10.42
N PRO A 188 3.89 -2.21 10.90
CA PRO A 188 3.73 -0.97 10.15
C PRO A 188 5.06 -0.34 9.80
N ILE A 189 5.23 0.09 8.55
CA ILE A 189 6.40 0.82 8.05
C ILE A 189 6.06 2.29 7.80
N TRP A 190 6.93 3.20 8.24
CA TRP A 190 6.77 4.62 7.96
C TRP A 190 7.07 4.94 6.50
N VAL A 191 6.27 5.81 5.90
CA VAL A 191 6.41 6.13 4.46
C VAL A 191 7.74 6.82 4.14
N GLU A 192 8.29 7.62 5.07
CA GLU A 192 9.57 8.28 4.86
C GLU A 192 10.79 7.36 5.08
N ASP A 193 10.59 6.18 5.70
CA ASP A 193 11.59 5.11 5.70
C ASP A 193 11.49 4.27 4.41
N LEU A 194 10.28 4.09 3.86
CA LEU A 194 10.06 3.29 2.66
C LEU A 194 10.45 4.02 1.36
N ALA A 195 10.23 5.33 1.28
CA ALA A 195 10.49 6.09 0.05
C ALA A 195 11.97 6.06 -0.38
N PRO A 196 12.97 6.23 0.52
CA PRO A 196 14.38 6.05 0.17
C PRO A 196 14.72 4.65 -0.36
N MET A 197 14.15 3.59 0.21
CA MET A 197 14.37 2.21 -0.28
C MET A 197 13.84 2.02 -1.71
N LEU A 198 12.68 2.61 -2.01
CA LEU A 198 12.13 2.59 -3.36
C LEU A 198 13.01 3.39 -4.33
N ALA A 199 13.59 4.51 -3.89
CA ALA A 199 14.51 5.31 -4.69
C ALA A 199 15.84 4.57 -4.93
N ASP A 200 16.39 3.87 -3.93
CA ASP A 200 17.57 3.02 -4.09
C ASP A 200 17.35 1.95 -5.17
N ALA A 201 16.17 1.32 -5.18
CA ALA A 201 15.82 0.34 -6.21
C ALA A 201 15.63 0.93 -7.62
N VAL A 202 15.39 2.24 -7.73
CA VAL A 202 15.42 2.96 -9.00
C VAL A 202 16.86 3.12 -9.49
N GLU A 203 17.80 3.41 -8.58
CA GLU A 203 19.16 3.82 -8.90
C GLU A 203 20.16 2.65 -9.04
N ASP A 204 20.03 1.59 -8.20
CA ASP A 204 21.04 0.55 -8.05
C ASP A 204 20.64 -0.76 -8.76
N ASP A 205 21.48 -1.19 -9.70
CA ASP A 205 21.32 -2.46 -10.43
C ASP A 205 21.44 -3.70 -9.54
N ALA A 206 22.03 -3.56 -8.34
CA ALA A 206 22.14 -4.66 -7.38
C ALA A 206 20.79 -5.19 -6.91
N HIS A 207 19.72 -4.41 -7.06
CA HIS A 207 18.35 -4.81 -6.70
C HIS A 207 17.59 -5.53 -7.82
N THR A 208 18.14 -5.61 -9.04
CA THR A 208 17.46 -6.22 -10.19
C THR A 208 17.14 -7.70 -9.96
N GLY A 209 15.88 -8.06 -10.21
CA GLY A 209 15.35 -9.42 -10.06
C GLY A 209 14.94 -9.78 -8.63
N GLU A 210 15.11 -8.88 -7.68
CA GLU A 210 14.84 -9.15 -6.27
C GLU A 210 13.40 -8.84 -5.86
N THR A 211 12.94 -9.55 -4.84
CA THR A 211 11.65 -9.31 -4.17
C THR A 211 11.91 -9.09 -2.68
N TYR A 212 11.57 -7.92 -2.18
CA TYR A 212 11.84 -7.50 -0.80
C TYR A 212 10.58 -7.48 0.05
N GLU A 213 10.61 -8.17 1.19
CA GLU A 213 9.58 -8.05 2.23
C GLU A 213 9.97 -6.97 3.23
N ILE A 214 9.20 -5.88 3.29
CA ILE A 214 9.53 -4.71 4.10
C ILE A 214 8.52 -4.55 5.24
N GLY A 215 8.99 -4.72 6.46
CA GLY A 215 8.27 -4.44 7.71
C GLY A 215 8.90 -3.31 8.49
N GLY A 216 8.09 -2.64 9.30
CA GLY A 216 8.59 -1.65 10.26
C GLY A 216 9.32 -2.31 11.46
N PRO A 217 9.73 -1.50 12.46
CA PRO A 217 10.55 -1.98 13.57
C PRO A 217 9.78 -2.84 14.59
N GLU A 218 8.44 -2.76 14.60
CA GLU A 218 7.60 -3.34 15.64
C GLU A 218 6.48 -4.20 15.05
N VAL A 219 6.20 -5.32 15.70
CA VAL A 219 5.02 -6.15 15.43
C VAL A 219 3.93 -5.81 16.43
N LEU A 220 2.85 -5.22 15.96
CA LEU A 220 1.75 -4.70 16.77
C LEU A 220 0.44 -5.42 16.41
N THR A 221 -0.38 -5.69 17.42
CA THR A 221 -1.76 -6.16 17.23
C THR A 221 -2.67 -4.99 16.83
N LEU A 222 -3.81 -5.29 16.21
CA LEU A 222 -4.83 -4.28 15.92
C LEU A 222 -5.31 -3.55 17.20
N ARG A 223 -5.27 -4.25 18.35
CA ARG A 223 -5.59 -3.67 19.66
C ARG A 223 -4.58 -2.59 20.05
N GLU A 224 -3.29 -2.91 20.05
CA GLU A 224 -2.21 -2.00 20.40
C GLU A 224 -2.20 -0.78 19.50
N ILE A 225 -2.33 -0.97 18.19
CA ILE A 225 -2.48 0.12 17.22
C ILE A 225 -3.67 1.02 17.56
N THR A 226 -4.82 0.40 17.91
CA THR A 226 -6.02 1.16 18.27
C THR A 226 -5.81 1.96 19.55
N GLU A 227 -5.20 1.37 20.57
CA GLU A 227 -4.89 2.04 21.84
C GLU A 227 -3.95 3.23 21.61
N MET A 228 -2.83 3.05 20.88
CA MET A 228 -1.92 4.14 20.51
C MET A 228 -2.60 5.30 19.77
N VAL A 229 -3.45 5.00 18.78
CA VAL A 229 -4.17 6.04 18.00
C VAL A 229 -5.11 6.85 18.87
N TYR A 230 -5.73 6.26 19.89
CA TYR A 230 -6.61 6.99 20.81
C TYR A 230 -5.82 7.73 21.90
N ASP A 231 -4.73 7.16 22.39
CA ASP A 231 -3.85 7.79 23.36
C ASP A 231 -3.20 9.07 22.79
N ALA A 232 -2.80 9.05 21.51
CA ALA A 232 -2.31 10.23 20.80
C ALA A 232 -3.31 11.41 20.76
N GLU A 233 -4.61 11.11 20.84
CA GLU A 233 -5.66 12.13 20.95
C GLU A 233 -6.04 12.45 22.42
N ASN A 234 -5.32 11.93 23.39
CA ASN A 234 -5.68 12.01 24.83
C ASN A 234 -7.10 11.48 25.11
N LYS A 235 -7.52 10.44 24.37
CA LYS A 235 -8.83 9.81 24.50
C LYS A 235 -8.66 8.36 24.98
N SER A 236 -9.40 7.99 26.02
CA SER A 236 -9.50 6.58 26.40
C SER A 236 -10.55 5.86 25.56
N VAL A 237 -10.24 4.63 25.12
CA VAL A 237 -11.17 3.75 24.42
C VAL A 237 -11.27 2.41 25.15
N LYS A 238 -12.49 1.96 25.44
CA LYS A 238 -12.70 0.63 26.01
C LYS A 238 -12.90 -0.38 24.88
N ILE A 239 -11.87 -1.18 24.60
CA ILE A 239 -11.97 -2.24 23.59
C ILE A 239 -12.78 -3.43 24.18
N VAL A 240 -13.77 -3.86 23.41
CA VAL A 240 -14.64 -4.99 23.72
C VAL A 240 -14.46 -6.07 22.65
N GLY A 241 -14.05 -7.26 23.07
CA GLY A 241 -13.84 -8.39 22.15
C GLY A 241 -15.18 -8.96 21.65
N LEU A 242 -15.37 -8.94 20.32
CA LEU A 242 -16.45 -9.68 19.69
C LEU A 242 -15.96 -11.08 19.31
N PRO A 243 -16.70 -12.16 19.63
CA PRO A 243 -16.36 -13.50 19.13
C PRO A 243 -16.19 -13.47 17.61
N MET A 244 -15.09 -14.05 17.10
CA MET A 244 -14.75 -14.04 15.66
C MET A 244 -15.90 -14.55 14.78
N GLY A 245 -16.59 -15.61 15.20
CA GLY A 245 -17.75 -16.16 14.47
C GLY A 245 -18.89 -15.16 14.31
N LEU A 246 -19.19 -14.38 15.35
CA LEU A 246 -20.24 -13.35 15.30
C LEU A 246 -19.79 -12.17 14.44
N ALA A 247 -18.53 -11.76 14.54
CA ALA A 247 -17.98 -10.73 13.67
C ALA A 247 -18.03 -11.14 12.19
N GLY A 248 -17.70 -12.40 11.88
CA GLY A 248 -17.75 -12.93 10.53
C GLY A 248 -19.17 -12.98 9.96
N ILE A 249 -20.18 -13.38 10.75
CA ILE A 249 -21.58 -13.34 10.34
C ILE A 249 -22.01 -11.90 10.13
N GLY A 250 -21.67 -11.01 11.06
CA GLY A 250 -22.02 -9.58 10.97
C GLY A 250 -21.46 -8.94 9.70
N LEU A 251 -20.16 -9.09 9.41
CA LEU A 251 -19.53 -8.52 8.22
C LEU A 251 -20.05 -9.12 6.92
N LYS A 252 -20.32 -10.43 6.88
CA LYS A 252 -20.92 -11.08 5.70
C LYS A 252 -22.34 -10.58 5.44
N THR A 253 -23.15 -10.38 6.48
CA THR A 253 -24.54 -9.90 6.31
C THR A 253 -24.60 -8.41 6.01
N LEU A 254 -23.75 -7.60 6.64
CA LEU A 254 -23.65 -6.16 6.34
C LEU A 254 -23.04 -5.90 4.95
N GLY A 255 -22.12 -6.75 4.49
CA GLY A 255 -21.52 -6.64 3.16
C GLY A 255 -22.52 -6.87 2.00
N VAL A 256 -23.74 -7.39 2.26
CA VAL A 256 -24.83 -7.44 1.25
C VAL A 256 -25.63 -6.15 1.22
N VAL A 257 -25.41 -5.24 2.19
CA VAL A 257 -26.12 -3.94 2.23
C VAL A 257 -25.41 -2.97 1.28
N PRO A 258 -26.13 -2.44 0.26
CA PRO A 258 -25.53 -1.51 -0.69
C PRO A 258 -24.90 -0.30 0.02
N GLY A 259 -23.62 -0.03 -0.28
CA GLY A 259 -22.89 1.09 0.29
C GLY A 259 -22.21 0.84 1.65
N PHE A 260 -22.36 -0.38 2.23
CA PHE A 260 -21.55 -0.74 3.39
C PHE A 260 -20.13 -1.15 2.94
N PRO A 261 -19.08 -0.48 3.44
CA PRO A 261 -17.75 -0.57 2.83
C PRO A 261 -16.91 -1.76 3.30
N MET A 262 -17.50 -2.75 3.95
CA MET A 262 -16.78 -3.91 4.48
C MET A 262 -17.58 -5.20 4.21
N GLY A 263 -16.86 -6.28 3.96
CA GLY A 263 -17.47 -7.56 3.63
C GLY A 263 -16.61 -8.76 4.00
N GLY A 264 -16.80 -9.85 3.26
CA GLY A 264 -16.11 -11.12 3.52
C GLY A 264 -14.59 -11.06 3.37
N ASP A 265 -14.07 -10.19 2.49
CA ASP A 265 -12.61 -10.03 2.30
C ASP A 265 -11.97 -9.35 3.50
N GLN A 266 -12.56 -8.28 4.02
CA GLN A 266 -12.07 -7.59 5.22
C GLN A 266 -12.10 -8.53 6.44
N TYR A 267 -13.12 -9.40 6.56
CA TYR A 267 -13.12 -10.43 7.59
C TYR A 267 -12.00 -11.46 7.38
N ARG A 268 -11.74 -11.88 6.15
CA ARG A 268 -10.64 -12.82 5.85
C ARG A 268 -9.28 -12.21 6.19
N SER A 269 -9.08 -10.92 5.90
CA SER A 269 -7.85 -10.19 6.23
C SER A 269 -7.52 -10.18 7.74
N LEU A 270 -8.53 -10.31 8.61
CA LEU A 270 -8.32 -10.42 10.06
C LEU A 270 -7.84 -11.81 10.52
N ASN A 271 -7.69 -12.79 9.62
CA ASN A 271 -7.30 -14.16 9.98
C ASN A 271 -5.86 -14.50 9.58
N PHE A 272 -5.09 -13.57 9.01
CA PHE A 272 -3.67 -13.74 8.74
C PHE A 272 -2.91 -12.47 9.13
N ASP A 273 -1.65 -12.65 9.49
CA ASP A 273 -0.78 -11.57 9.91
C ASP A 273 -0.24 -10.82 8.69
N ASN A 274 -0.01 -9.53 8.85
CA ASN A 274 0.68 -8.67 7.89
C ASN A 274 2.06 -8.32 8.47
N THR A 275 2.87 -9.35 8.66
CA THR A 275 4.23 -9.29 9.24
C THR A 275 5.16 -10.18 8.42
N THR A 276 6.45 -9.89 8.45
CA THR A 276 7.49 -10.74 7.88
C THR A 276 8.47 -11.20 8.94
N SER A 277 9.02 -12.42 8.78
CA SER A 277 10.17 -12.92 9.56
C SER A 277 11.51 -12.59 8.89
N ASP A 278 11.46 -12.29 7.58
CA ASP A 278 12.60 -12.00 6.73
C ASP A 278 12.48 -10.54 6.27
N ASN A 279 12.80 -9.59 7.17
CA ASN A 279 12.68 -8.17 6.89
C ASN A 279 13.92 -7.68 6.15
N ASP A 280 13.77 -7.37 4.87
CA ASP A 280 14.86 -7.08 3.93
C ASP A 280 15.39 -5.64 4.00
N VAL A 281 15.09 -4.88 5.06
CA VAL A 281 15.56 -3.48 5.20
C VAL A 281 17.10 -3.35 5.18
N GLU A 282 17.82 -4.41 5.56
CA GLU A 282 19.28 -4.44 5.52
C GLU A 282 19.83 -4.38 4.08
N ALA A 283 19.06 -4.81 3.08
CA ALA A 283 19.43 -4.68 1.67
C ALA A 283 19.58 -3.21 1.22
N PHE A 284 18.96 -2.29 1.99
CA PHE A 284 18.99 -0.84 1.76
C PHE A 284 19.90 -0.11 2.79
N GLY A 285 20.83 -0.84 3.42
CA GLY A 285 21.77 -0.26 4.38
C GLY A 285 21.14 0.21 5.70
N MET A 286 19.90 -0.14 5.96
CA MET A 286 19.16 0.20 7.18
C MET A 286 19.05 -1.02 8.11
N THR A 287 18.86 -0.77 9.39
CA THR A 287 18.48 -1.79 10.36
C THR A 287 17.09 -1.48 10.92
N THR A 288 16.43 -2.44 11.53
CA THR A 288 15.13 -2.19 12.18
C THR A 288 15.20 -1.13 13.29
N ALA A 289 16.38 -0.87 13.85
CA ALA A 289 16.59 0.16 14.85
C ALA A 289 16.65 1.58 14.29
N ASP A 290 16.90 1.72 12.99
CA ASP A 290 16.94 3.01 12.28
C ASP A 290 15.53 3.46 11.87
N LEU A 291 14.56 2.52 11.82
CA LEU A 291 13.20 2.77 11.36
C LEU A 291 12.35 3.44 12.45
N ARG A 292 11.48 4.33 12.03
CA ARG A 292 10.55 5.04 12.91
C ARG A 292 9.39 4.17 13.36
N THR A 293 9.13 4.12 14.66
CA THR A 293 7.98 3.41 15.23
C THR A 293 6.66 4.15 15.01
N LEU A 294 5.55 3.42 15.07
CA LEU A 294 4.22 4.03 15.03
C LEU A 294 3.98 4.91 16.27
N GLY A 295 4.51 4.51 17.44
CA GLY A 295 4.42 5.28 18.68
C GLY A 295 5.12 6.63 18.56
N GLU A 296 6.37 6.66 18.08
CA GLU A 296 7.13 7.90 17.84
C GLU A 296 6.43 8.84 16.84
N TYR A 297 5.85 8.28 15.77
CA TYR A 297 5.07 9.07 14.80
C TYR A 297 3.82 9.69 15.45
N LEU A 298 3.15 8.96 16.32
CA LEU A 298 1.94 9.42 17.02
C LEU A 298 2.23 10.29 18.26
N GLY A 299 3.47 10.29 18.77
CA GLY A 299 3.90 11.01 19.96
C GLY A 299 3.44 10.36 21.27
N VAL A 300 3.39 9.02 21.34
CA VAL A 300 2.97 8.22 22.50
C VAL A 300 4.00 7.14 22.83
#